data_b6549020e396a0dff9a00b91837ed592
#
_entry.id   b6549020e396a0dff9a00b91837ed592
#
_cell.length_a   1.000
_cell.length_b   1.000
_cell.length_c   1.000
_cell.angle_alpha   90.00
_cell.angle_beta   90.00
_cell.angle_gamma   90.00
#
_symmetry.space_group_name_H-M   'P 1'
#
loop_
_entity.id
_entity.type
_entity.pdbx_description
1 polymer ?
#
loop_
_entity_poly.entity_id
_entity_poly.type
_entity_poly.pdbx_seq_one_letter_code
_entity_poly.pdbx_strand_id
1 'polypeptide(L)'
;MPIIAWTVAGSDSGGGAGIQADIRTFHDFGLHGASVVTCVTAQNTTALTDNHVVPTSNVRAQLQALWDDLAPAAIKIGALGSPDNASAVLDFLSAMPNDGRPFVVWDPVRHASVGGALGVLSDDTIDAFLRHVDVVTPNAEELADNWNIDPDNPAQAARLLRNRGAERVYLTGGHGNTPGVDHWESAERSFAIRGDALSGRGAHGGGCSLSSALAAATAREDEESAPVLAHMYVHQGLRAIAGRVDNPGAGRPPLPHLGWPGDAEDLPRVVDAGRDIVASFPPLSHPIGLYAVVGSVDWVRRCVELRVDTVQLRVKDLPAPALRHAVAESVAATGGSSTRLFVNDFWREAIDAGAYGVHLGQEDLTDADLPAIAAAGLRLGVSTHSYYEIARAHAVAPSYVAIGPIYATTTKPMKFAPQGIARLTRWVNLLKPRYPLTAIGGIDVERVPGVMATGVGSIAVVRAITEAPNAAEAVAGLRAAMHPGHANVR
;
A
#
# COMPACT_ATOMS: atom_id res chain seq x y z
N MET A 1 16.34 -2.67 18.51
CA MET A 1 16.70 -1.25 18.34
C MET A 1 15.65 -0.62 17.44
N PRO A 2 15.35 0.68 17.55
CA PRO A 2 14.45 1.35 16.60
C PRO A 2 15.05 1.32 15.19
N ILE A 3 14.22 1.25 14.16
CA ILE A 3 14.65 1.46 12.77
C ILE A 3 15.00 2.95 12.63
N ILE A 4 16.13 3.26 12.03
CA ILE A 4 16.63 4.63 11.88
C ILE A 4 16.37 5.11 10.46
N ALA A 5 15.88 6.34 10.30
CA ALA A 5 15.79 7.03 9.02
C ALA A 5 16.47 8.39 9.13
N TRP A 6 17.13 8.83 8.05
CA TRP A 6 17.72 10.16 7.99
C TRP A 6 16.94 11.07 7.06
N THR A 7 16.92 12.36 7.42
CA THR A 7 16.60 13.44 6.50
C THR A 7 17.83 14.29 6.25
N VAL A 8 18.15 14.56 5.00
CA VAL A 8 19.19 15.48 4.55
C VAL A 8 18.49 16.64 3.85
N ALA A 9 18.17 17.71 4.61
CA ALA A 9 17.33 18.79 4.10
C ALA A 9 17.52 20.11 4.85
N GLY A 10 16.83 21.15 4.38
CA GLY A 10 16.76 22.44 5.06
C GLY A 10 15.85 22.40 6.28
N SER A 11 16.12 23.31 7.24
CA SER A 11 15.29 23.55 8.42
C SER A 11 14.27 24.66 8.11
N ASP A 12 12.96 24.33 8.23
CA ASP A 12 11.86 25.31 8.09
C ASP A 12 11.47 25.88 9.45
N SER A 13 11.68 27.19 9.66
CA SER A 13 11.32 27.88 10.91
C SER A 13 9.80 27.84 11.17
N GLY A 14 8.97 27.77 10.12
CA GLY A 14 7.52 27.62 10.24
C GLY A 14 7.08 26.21 10.66
N GLY A 15 8.00 25.22 10.58
CA GLY A 15 7.79 23.85 11.03
C GLY A 15 6.83 23.04 10.16
N GLY A 16 6.42 23.52 8.98
CA GLY A 16 5.48 22.85 8.08
C GLY A 16 6.15 21.96 7.04
N ALA A 17 7.44 22.19 6.75
CA ALA A 17 8.22 21.48 5.72
C ALA A 17 9.61 21.11 6.26
N GLY A 18 10.53 20.72 5.37
CA GLY A 18 11.91 20.42 5.67
C GLY A 18 12.08 19.34 6.72
N ILE A 19 13.22 19.38 7.47
CA ILE A 19 13.54 18.37 8.48
C ILE A 19 12.45 18.23 9.55
N GLN A 20 11.69 19.28 9.84
CA GLN A 20 10.63 19.24 10.84
C GLN A 20 9.45 18.36 10.42
N ALA A 21 9.02 18.46 9.16
CA ALA A 21 8.00 17.58 8.60
C ALA A 21 8.53 16.15 8.46
N ASP A 22 9.77 15.99 8.00
CA ASP A 22 10.40 14.69 7.77
C ASP A 22 10.50 13.88 9.07
N ILE A 23 11.02 14.48 10.16
CA ILE A 23 11.18 13.80 11.45
C ILE A 23 9.82 13.42 12.05
N ARG A 24 8.79 14.28 11.94
CA ARG A 24 7.43 13.96 12.40
C ARG A 24 6.87 12.76 11.62
N THR A 25 7.06 12.76 10.31
CA THR A 25 6.64 11.64 9.44
C THR A 25 7.34 10.35 9.84
N PHE A 26 8.65 10.37 10.06
CA PHE A 26 9.40 9.19 10.53
C PHE A 26 8.88 8.69 11.89
N HIS A 27 8.57 9.60 12.81
CA HIS A 27 7.98 9.25 14.10
C HIS A 27 6.62 8.58 13.94
N ASP A 28 5.74 9.09 13.07
CA ASP A 28 4.40 8.54 12.80
C ASP A 28 4.48 7.12 12.21
N PHE A 29 5.54 6.83 11.44
CA PHE A 29 5.84 5.47 10.97
C PHE A 29 6.59 4.61 12.00
N GLY A 30 6.86 5.15 13.20
CA GLY A 30 7.55 4.45 14.29
C GLY A 30 9.05 4.24 14.02
N LEU A 31 9.70 5.16 13.30
CA LEU A 31 11.14 5.20 13.09
C LEU A 31 11.80 6.27 13.98
N HIS A 32 13.07 6.09 14.28
CA HIS A 32 13.89 7.15 14.85
C HIS A 32 14.45 8.02 13.73
N GLY A 33 14.02 9.29 13.67
CA GLY A 33 14.47 10.26 12.67
C GLY A 33 15.73 10.99 13.13
N ALA A 34 16.81 10.90 12.34
CA ALA A 34 18.00 11.73 12.47
C ALA A 34 18.08 12.73 11.32
N SER A 35 18.79 13.86 11.49
CA SER A 35 18.83 14.93 10.49
C SER A 35 20.22 15.45 10.19
N VAL A 36 20.48 15.70 8.92
CA VAL A 36 21.59 16.49 8.37
C VAL A 36 21.01 17.79 7.86
N VAL A 37 21.35 18.90 8.50
CA VAL A 37 20.83 20.23 8.14
C VAL A 37 21.71 20.85 7.06
N THR A 38 21.12 21.20 5.92
CA THR A 38 21.81 21.77 4.76
C THR A 38 21.65 23.28 4.64
N CYS A 39 20.54 23.82 5.12
CA CYS A 39 20.27 25.25 5.24
C CYS A 39 19.24 25.52 6.35
N VAL A 40 19.17 26.78 6.79
CA VAL A 40 18.20 27.25 7.78
C VAL A 40 17.42 28.40 7.15
N THR A 41 16.11 28.27 7.04
CA THR A 41 15.27 29.29 6.43
C THR A 41 14.58 30.16 7.45
N ALA A 42 14.41 31.45 7.17
CA ALA A 42 13.42 32.30 7.81
C ALA A 42 12.14 32.25 6.96
N GLN A 43 11.27 31.34 7.31
CA GLN A 43 10.08 31.00 6.51
C GLN A 43 8.84 30.90 7.40
N ASN A 44 7.69 31.29 6.85
CA ASN A 44 6.36 31.09 7.43
C ASN A 44 5.37 30.59 6.35
N THR A 45 4.07 30.63 6.63
CA THR A 45 3.05 30.13 5.70
C THR A 45 2.85 30.97 4.43
N THR A 46 3.45 32.14 4.35
CA THR A 46 3.26 33.12 3.25
C THR A 46 4.53 33.49 2.51
N ALA A 47 5.70 33.39 3.13
CA ALA A 47 6.96 33.84 2.55
C ALA A 47 8.18 33.09 3.08
N LEU A 48 9.19 32.99 2.23
CA LEU A 48 10.59 32.72 2.56
C LEU A 48 11.33 34.09 2.51
N THR A 49 11.83 34.58 3.64
CA THR A 49 12.47 35.91 3.73
C THR A 49 14.00 35.83 3.78
N ASP A 50 14.55 34.69 4.23
CA ASP A 50 16.00 34.47 4.28
C ASP A 50 16.31 32.98 4.20
N ASN A 51 17.50 32.65 3.65
CA ASN A 51 17.99 31.27 3.54
C ASN A 51 19.50 31.24 3.87
N HIS A 52 19.84 30.83 5.08
CA HIS A 52 21.23 30.65 5.50
C HIS A 52 21.74 29.24 5.16
N VAL A 53 22.67 29.17 4.21
CA VAL A 53 23.29 27.89 3.80
C VAL A 53 24.29 27.43 4.86
N VAL A 54 24.15 26.20 5.34
CA VAL A 54 25.10 25.56 6.27
C VAL A 54 26.41 25.31 5.53
N PRO A 55 27.57 25.64 6.11
CA PRO A 55 28.89 25.37 5.49
C PRO A 55 29.05 23.90 5.10
N THR A 56 29.56 23.62 3.90
CA THR A 56 29.70 22.27 3.35
C THR A 56 30.56 21.35 4.23
N SER A 57 31.59 21.92 4.90
CA SER A 57 32.39 21.16 5.87
C SER A 57 31.55 20.66 7.05
N ASN A 58 30.55 21.44 7.50
CA ASN A 58 29.65 21.02 8.56
C ASN A 58 28.64 19.97 8.06
N VAL A 59 28.12 20.09 6.83
CA VAL A 59 27.26 19.06 6.22
C VAL A 59 28.00 17.73 6.15
N ARG A 60 29.26 17.72 5.68
CA ARG A 60 30.08 16.51 5.66
C ARG A 60 30.32 15.94 7.07
N ALA A 61 30.56 16.79 8.06
CA ALA A 61 30.74 16.35 9.45
C ALA A 61 29.46 15.73 10.04
N GLN A 62 28.27 16.27 9.75
CA GLN A 62 26.99 15.71 10.18
C GLN A 62 26.74 14.33 9.52
N LEU A 63 26.97 14.20 8.20
CA LEU A 63 26.85 12.91 7.49
C LEU A 63 27.76 11.85 8.10
N GLN A 64 29.03 12.19 8.34
CA GLN A 64 30.01 11.24 8.92
C GLN A 64 29.64 10.85 10.35
N ALA A 65 29.26 11.81 11.19
CA ALA A 65 28.89 11.53 12.58
C ALA A 65 27.69 10.60 12.69
N LEU A 66 26.68 10.75 11.82
CA LEU A 66 25.53 9.84 11.79
C LEU A 66 25.90 8.47 11.21
N TRP A 67 26.77 8.43 10.19
CA TRP A 67 27.20 7.17 9.57
C TRP A 67 27.98 6.29 10.55
N ASP A 68 28.78 6.89 11.40
CA ASP A 68 29.62 6.17 12.37
C ASP A 68 28.81 5.52 13.51
N ASP A 69 27.59 6.00 13.81
CA ASP A 69 26.85 5.58 15.01
C ASP A 69 25.39 5.17 14.73
N LEU A 70 24.70 5.85 13.83
CA LEU A 70 23.27 5.73 13.59
C LEU A 70 22.93 5.30 12.16
N ALA A 71 23.50 4.17 11.70
CA ALA A 71 23.30 3.67 10.34
C ALA A 71 21.79 3.60 9.96
N PRO A 72 21.36 4.24 8.84
CA PRO A 72 19.94 4.34 8.48
C PRO A 72 19.48 3.13 7.68
N ALA A 73 18.20 2.77 7.81
CA ALA A 73 17.50 1.89 6.87
C ALA A 73 17.01 2.65 5.62
N ALA A 74 16.70 3.96 5.79
CA ALA A 74 16.28 4.82 4.69
C ALA A 74 16.82 6.25 4.87
N ILE A 75 17.05 6.93 3.75
CA ILE A 75 17.47 8.34 3.69
C ILE A 75 16.49 9.09 2.80
N LYS A 76 15.93 10.21 3.30
CA LYS A 76 15.22 11.18 2.47
C LYS A 76 16.11 12.38 2.23
N ILE A 77 16.26 12.79 0.99
CA ILE A 77 16.98 13.99 0.58
C ILE A 77 15.96 15.03 0.10
N GLY A 78 16.05 16.25 0.64
CA GLY A 78 15.23 17.40 0.23
C GLY A 78 16.09 18.58 -0.22
N ALA A 79 15.74 19.79 0.21
CA ALA A 79 16.47 21.02 -0.16
C ALA A 79 17.93 20.98 0.30
N LEU A 80 18.89 21.21 -0.59
CA LEU A 80 20.33 21.08 -0.34
C LEU A 80 21.03 22.42 -0.06
N GLY A 81 20.36 23.53 -0.31
CA GLY A 81 20.84 24.89 0.01
C GLY A 81 21.87 25.44 -0.98
N SER A 82 22.81 24.63 -1.46
CA SER A 82 23.85 25.05 -2.41
C SER A 82 24.37 23.91 -3.29
N PRO A 83 25.00 24.22 -4.44
CA PRO A 83 25.68 23.23 -5.28
C PRO A 83 26.80 22.47 -4.54
N ASP A 84 27.55 23.14 -3.65
CA ASP A 84 28.62 22.51 -2.88
C ASP A 84 28.09 21.49 -1.89
N ASN A 85 26.96 21.78 -1.25
CA ASN A 85 26.28 20.81 -0.37
C ASN A 85 25.73 19.63 -1.16
N ALA A 86 25.18 19.88 -2.36
CA ALA A 86 24.73 18.83 -3.26
C ALA A 86 25.89 17.89 -3.66
N SER A 87 27.04 18.47 -4.03
CA SER A 87 28.26 17.69 -4.33
C SER A 87 28.71 16.86 -3.12
N ALA A 88 28.69 17.45 -1.91
CA ALA A 88 29.05 16.73 -0.68
C ALA A 88 28.14 15.53 -0.40
N VAL A 89 26.83 15.69 -0.65
CA VAL A 89 25.86 14.59 -0.50
C VAL A 89 26.06 13.53 -1.59
N LEU A 90 26.31 13.90 -2.84
CA LEU A 90 26.62 12.96 -3.92
C LEU A 90 27.90 12.17 -3.65
N ASP A 91 28.97 12.84 -3.18
CA ASP A 91 30.21 12.17 -2.79
C ASP A 91 29.93 11.12 -1.70
N PHE A 92 29.12 11.47 -0.71
CA PHE A 92 28.74 10.56 0.36
C PHE A 92 27.93 9.36 -0.15
N LEU A 93 26.91 9.58 -1.00
CA LEU A 93 26.11 8.51 -1.62
C LEU A 93 26.96 7.57 -2.47
N SER A 94 27.91 8.13 -3.23
CA SER A 94 28.81 7.37 -4.10
C SER A 94 29.81 6.51 -3.33
N ALA A 95 30.15 6.92 -2.10
CA ALA A 95 31.07 6.20 -1.23
C ALA A 95 30.40 5.10 -0.39
N MET A 96 29.07 5.03 -0.40
CA MET A 96 28.34 3.99 0.35
C MET A 96 28.62 2.59 -0.18
N PRO A 97 28.81 1.59 0.68
CA PRO A 97 28.93 0.20 0.26
C PRO A 97 27.61 -0.27 -0.35
N ASN A 98 27.67 -1.17 -1.33
CA ASN A 98 26.47 -1.76 -1.93
C ASN A 98 25.73 -2.69 -0.96
N ASP A 99 26.47 -3.38 -0.09
CA ASP A 99 25.89 -4.27 0.91
C ASP A 99 25.39 -3.48 2.11
N GLY A 100 24.13 -3.64 2.45
CA GLY A 100 23.48 -2.89 3.53
C GLY A 100 23.23 -1.41 3.22
N ARG A 101 23.24 -1.02 1.94
CA ARG A 101 22.93 0.36 1.52
C ARG A 101 21.50 0.72 1.92
N PRO A 102 21.27 1.89 2.56
CA PRO A 102 19.93 2.38 2.87
C PRO A 102 19.15 2.70 1.59
N PHE A 103 17.83 2.62 1.66
CA PHE A 103 16.95 3.07 0.58
C PHE A 103 16.92 4.61 0.54
N VAL A 104 17.24 5.20 -0.61
CA VAL A 104 17.40 6.65 -0.75
C VAL A 104 16.25 7.25 -1.58
N VAL A 105 15.48 8.14 -0.98
CA VAL A 105 14.41 8.92 -1.61
C VAL A 105 14.88 10.35 -1.83
N TRP A 106 14.77 10.85 -3.06
CA TRP A 106 15.09 12.22 -3.39
C TRP A 106 13.85 13.03 -3.79
N ASP A 107 13.59 14.07 -3.01
CA ASP A 107 12.60 15.11 -3.27
C ASP A 107 13.34 16.30 -3.94
N PRO A 108 13.19 16.54 -5.27
CA PRO A 108 14.06 17.42 -6.04
C PRO A 108 13.65 18.89 -5.90
N VAL A 109 13.48 19.36 -4.66
CA VAL A 109 12.96 20.69 -4.33
C VAL A 109 13.93 21.78 -4.76
N ARG A 110 13.47 22.71 -5.62
CA ARG A 110 14.19 23.93 -6.00
C ARG A 110 13.66 25.19 -5.31
N HIS A 111 12.36 25.22 -5.07
CA HIS A 111 11.65 26.36 -4.53
C HIS A 111 10.84 25.98 -3.29
N ALA A 112 10.78 26.89 -2.33
CA ALA A 112 9.83 26.74 -1.24
C ALA A 112 8.39 26.85 -1.77
N SER A 113 7.44 26.10 -1.19
CA SER A 113 6.02 26.13 -1.59
C SER A 113 5.36 27.52 -1.43
N VAL A 114 6.01 28.43 -0.69
CA VAL A 114 5.60 29.83 -0.49
C VAL A 114 6.36 30.80 -1.43
N GLY A 115 7.15 30.26 -2.40
CA GLY A 115 8.06 31.02 -3.26
C GLY A 115 9.43 31.23 -2.62
N GLY A 116 10.44 31.49 -3.45
CA GLY A 116 11.83 31.67 -3.05
C GLY A 116 12.72 30.44 -3.31
N ALA A 117 13.93 30.67 -3.81
CA ALA A 117 14.86 29.61 -4.19
C ALA A 117 15.52 28.98 -2.95
N LEU A 118 15.56 27.65 -2.92
CA LEU A 118 16.22 26.83 -1.88
C LEU A 118 17.58 26.28 -2.35
N GLY A 119 18.05 26.71 -3.52
CA GLY A 119 19.27 26.30 -4.16
C GLY A 119 19.03 25.93 -5.63
N VAL A 120 19.92 26.36 -6.50
CA VAL A 120 19.87 26.02 -7.93
C VAL A 120 20.97 25.01 -8.21
N LEU A 121 20.59 23.83 -8.68
CA LEU A 121 21.50 22.76 -9.09
C LEU A 121 21.70 22.81 -10.61
N SER A 122 22.88 22.44 -11.10
CA SER A 122 23.10 22.25 -12.52
C SER A 122 22.41 20.95 -13.02
N ASP A 123 22.12 20.88 -14.31
CA ASP A 123 21.53 19.70 -14.94
C ASP A 123 22.39 18.46 -14.71
N ASP A 124 23.73 18.59 -14.81
CA ASP A 124 24.66 17.48 -14.53
C ASP A 124 24.55 16.97 -13.09
N THR A 125 24.35 17.87 -12.12
CA THR A 125 24.17 17.51 -10.71
C THR A 125 22.83 16.80 -10.51
N ILE A 126 21.77 17.30 -11.13
CA ILE A 126 20.43 16.73 -11.09
C ILE A 126 20.44 15.32 -11.67
N ASP A 127 21.03 15.13 -12.86
CA ASP A 127 21.15 13.81 -13.49
C ASP A 127 22.10 12.87 -12.70
N ALA A 128 23.08 13.42 -11.99
CA ALA A 128 23.91 12.61 -11.07
C ALA A 128 23.09 12.08 -9.90
N PHE A 129 22.19 12.88 -9.30
CA PHE A 129 21.29 12.39 -8.24
C PHE A 129 20.43 11.23 -8.73
N LEU A 130 19.82 11.31 -9.93
CA LEU A 130 18.99 10.23 -10.49
C LEU A 130 19.68 8.86 -10.48
N ARG A 131 21.01 8.84 -10.66
CA ARG A 131 21.80 7.59 -10.69
C ARG A 131 22.24 7.08 -9.33
N HIS A 132 22.07 7.88 -8.26
CA HIS A 132 22.56 7.55 -6.92
C HIS A 132 21.43 7.38 -5.89
N VAL A 133 20.18 7.61 -6.31
CA VAL A 133 18.99 7.46 -5.46
C VAL A 133 18.14 6.29 -5.95
N ASP A 134 17.38 5.69 -5.05
CA ASP A 134 16.51 4.56 -5.38
C ASP A 134 15.16 5.04 -5.95
N VAL A 135 14.70 6.23 -5.55
CA VAL A 135 13.48 6.84 -6.10
C VAL A 135 13.56 8.36 -6.07
N VAL A 136 13.02 8.99 -7.10
CA VAL A 136 12.82 10.44 -7.20
C VAL A 136 11.32 10.74 -7.14
N THR A 137 10.94 11.85 -6.43
CA THR A 137 9.52 12.18 -6.17
C THR A 137 9.12 13.57 -6.69
N PRO A 138 9.30 13.89 -7.98
CA PRO A 138 8.98 15.22 -8.50
C PRO A 138 7.47 15.45 -8.61
N ASN A 139 7.08 16.70 -8.40
CA ASN A 139 5.77 17.22 -8.80
C ASN A 139 5.82 17.80 -10.23
N ALA A 140 4.69 18.30 -10.72
CA ALA A 140 4.56 18.85 -12.09
C ALA A 140 5.48 20.05 -12.33
N GLU A 141 5.64 20.95 -11.35
CA GLU A 141 6.51 22.12 -11.47
C GLU A 141 7.98 21.68 -11.51
N GLU A 142 8.37 20.75 -10.66
CA GLU A 142 9.74 20.21 -10.61
C GLU A 142 10.12 19.41 -11.86
N LEU A 143 9.17 18.72 -12.50
CA LEU A 143 9.37 18.08 -13.81
C LEU A 143 9.72 19.10 -14.89
N ALA A 144 8.97 20.18 -14.95
CA ALA A 144 9.20 21.26 -15.90
C ALA A 144 10.54 21.99 -15.60
N ASP A 145 10.77 22.36 -14.35
CA ASP A 145 11.90 23.18 -13.93
C ASP A 145 13.24 22.42 -13.98
N ASN A 146 13.26 21.15 -13.58
CA ASN A 146 14.49 20.38 -13.49
C ASN A 146 14.84 19.69 -14.82
N TRP A 147 13.85 19.26 -15.60
CA TRP A 147 14.11 18.40 -16.76
C TRP A 147 13.43 18.86 -18.05
N ASN A 148 12.67 19.97 -18.02
CA ASN A 148 11.85 20.43 -19.16
C ASN A 148 10.94 19.31 -19.70
N ILE A 149 10.32 18.54 -18.79
CA ILE A 149 9.40 17.43 -19.11
C ILE A 149 7.97 17.91 -18.91
N ASP A 150 7.11 17.64 -19.90
CA ASP A 150 5.68 17.92 -19.85
C ASP A 150 5.01 16.99 -18.80
N PRO A 151 4.34 17.54 -17.77
CA PRO A 151 3.69 16.77 -16.73
C PRO A 151 2.33 16.17 -17.14
N ASP A 152 1.76 16.56 -18.28
CA ASP A 152 0.40 16.19 -18.70
C ASP A 152 0.24 14.68 -19.00
N ASN A 153 1.36 13.98 -19.23
CA ASN A 153 1.40 12.54 -19.38
C ASN A 153 2.33 11.89 -18.34
N PRO A 154 1.84 11.59 -17.11
CA PRO A 154 2.68 11.09 -16.02
C PRO A 154 3.46 9.82 -16.36
N ALA A 155 2.85 8.87 -17.07
CA ALA A 155 3.52 7.63 -17.45
C ALA A 155 4.67 7.87 -18.46
N GLN A 156 4.53 8.83 -19.37
CA GLN A 156 5.60 9.22 -20.28
C GLN A 156 6.69 9.99 -19.54
N ALA A 157 6.32 10.95 -18.69
CA ALA A 157 7.24 11.71 -17.87
C ALA A 157 8.12 10.82 -17.00
N ALA A 158 7.52 9.84 -16.32
CA ALA A 158 8.24 8.88 -15.50
C ALA A 158 9.24 8.05 -16.32
N ARG A 159 8.85 7.57 -17.50
CA ARG A 159 9.75 6.85 -18.42
C ARG A 159 10.91 7.71 -18.91
N LEU A 160 10.67 8.99 -19.17
CA LEU A 160 11.75 9.92 -19.55
C LEU A 160 12.78 10.09 -18.44
N LEU A 161 12.35 10.20 -17.18
CA LEU A 161 13.25 10.23 -16.02
C LEU A 161 14.01 8.92 -15.85
N ARG A 162 13.36 7.78 -16.05
CA ARG A 162 14.03 6.49 -16.02
C ARG A 162 15.10 6.36 -17.11
N ASN A 163 14.84 6.87 -18.32
CA ASN A 163 15.83 6.91 -19.41
C ASN A 163 17.04 7.83 -19.09
N ARG A 164 16.89 8.78 -18.16
CA ARG A 164 17.98 9.61 -17.64
C ARG A 164 18.74 8.96 -16.47
N GLY A 165 18.30 7.81 -16.00
CA GLY A 165 19.00 7.04 -14.98
C GLY A 165 18.25 6.85 -13.65
N ALA A 166 17.04 7.37 -13.50
CA ALA A 166 16.23 7.10 -12.32
C ALA A 166 15.87 5.61 -12.25
N GLU A 167 16.10 4.96 -11.13
CA GLU A 167 15.71 3.56 -10.92
C GLU A 167 14.20 3.44 -10.74
N ARG A 168 13.60 4.33 -9.94
CA ARG A 168 12.16 4.45 -9.71
C ARG A 168 11.74 5.90 -9.71
N VAL A 169 10.49 6.13 -10.10
CA VAL A 169 9.90 7.47 -10.15
C VAL A 169 8.53 7.44 -9.47
N TYR A 170 8.29 8.36 -8.55
CA TYR A 170 6.98 8.62 -7.97
C TYR A 170 6.54 10.04 -8.31
N LEU A 171 5.67 10.18 -9.31
CA LEU A 171 5.13 11.49 -9.70
C LEU A 171 3.91 11.82 -8.85
N THR A 172 3.92 13.02 -8.27
CA THR A 172 2.80 13.49 -7.44
C THR A 172 1.78 14.26 -8.27
N GLY A 173 0.50 13.89 -8.16
CA GLY A 173 -0.61 14.49 -8.92
C GLY A 173 -1.23 15.75 -8.31
N GLY A 174 -0.57 16.37 -7.32
CA GLY A 174 -1.16 17.49 -6.56
C GLY A 174 -1.48 18.75 -7.33
N HIS A 175 -0.81 19.02 -8.46
CA HIS A 175 -0.90 20.24 -9.26
C HIS A 175 -1.13 19.99 -10.77
N GLY A 176 -1.40 18.76 -11.17
CA GLY A 176 -1.64 18.39 -12.58
C GLY A 176 -3.12 18.42 -12.98
N ASN A 177 -3.39 18.05 -14.24
CA ASN A 177 -4.75 17.97 -14.81
C ASN A 177 -5.63 16.88 -14.17
N THR A 178 -5.06 16.00 -13.34
CA THR A 178 -5.75 14.93 -12.61
C THR A 178 -5.45 15.00 -11.11
N PRO A 179 -6.07 15.93 -10.37
CA PRO A 179 -5.86 16.06 -8.93
C PRO A 179 -6.14 14.76 -8.18
N GLY A 180 -5.27 14.40 -7.21
CA GLY A 180 -5.42 13.20 -6.41
C GLY A 180 -4.96 11.90 -7.08
N VAL A 181 -4.27 12.00 -8.25
CA VAL A 181 -3.71 10.83 -8.94
C VAL A 181 -2.20 10.93 -8.97
N ASP A 182 -1.53 10.05 -8.23
CA ASP A 182 -0.08 9.88 -8.29
C ASP A 182 0.27 8.76 -9.27
N HIS A 183 1.53 8.71 -9.72
CA HIS A 183 2.01 7.69 -10.63
C HIS A 183 3.33 7.08 -10.14
N TRP A 184 3.38 5.77 -10.07
CA TRP A 184 4.59 4.99 -9.80
C TRP A 184 5.11 4.32 -11.05
N GLU A 185 6.43 4.39 -11.27
CA GLU A 185 7.13 3.74 -12.37
C GLU A 185 8.44 3.11 -11.88
N SER A 186 8.60 1.82 -12.10
CA SER A 186 9.85 1.07 -11.90
C SER A 186 10.16 0.21 -13.13
N ALA A 187 11.19 -0.64 -13.07
CA ALA A 187 11.45 -1.62 -14.12
C ALA A 187 10.35 -2.68 -14.21
N GLU A 188 9.79 -3.05 -13.05
CA GLU A 188 8.86 -4.16 -12.89
C GLU A 188 7.40 -3.72 -12.94
N ARG A 189 7.09 -2.48 -12.53
CA ARG A 189 5.72 -2.01 -12.31
C ARG A 189 5.50 -0.57 -12.75
N SER A 190 4.32 -0.35 -13.36
CA SER A 190 3.78 0.96 -13.70
C SER A 190 2.31 1.01 -13.29
N PHE A 191 1.94 1.92 -12.39
CA PHE A 191 0.57 2.05 -11.91
C PHE A 191 0.24 3.47 -11.44
N ALA A 192 -1.06 3.80 -11.50
CA ALA A 192 -1.61 5.01 -10.91
C ALA A 192 -2.18 4.72 -9.51
N ILE A 193 -1.97 5.65 -8.59
CA ILE A 193 -2.54 5.66 -7.24
C ILE A 193 -3.59 6.78 -7.23
N ARG A 194 -4.87 6.40 -7.12
CA ARG A 194 -6.00 7.33 -7.22
C ARG A 194 -6.70 7.45 -5.87
N GLY A 195 -6.48 8.57 -5.19
CA GLY A 195 -7.25 8.98 -4.02
C GLY A 195 -8.55 9.70 -4.42
N ASP A 196 -9.44 9.89 -3.45
CA ASP A 196 -10.61 10.73 -3.64
C ASP A 196 -10.17 12.21 -3.70
N ALA A 197 -10.76 12.98 -4.62
CA ALA A 197 -10.43 14.38 -4.79
C ALA A 197 -10.86 15.20 -3.56
N LEU A 198 -9.93 15.93 -2.96
CA LEU A 198 -10.19 16.79 -1.83
C LEU A 198 -10.30 18.26 -2.28
N SER A 199 -11.31 18.96 -1.79
CA SER A 199 -11.42 20.41 -2.01
C SER A 199 -10.54 21.17 -1.04
N GLY A 200 -9.78 22.18 -1.52
CA GLY A 200 -8.96 23.02 -0.64
C GLY A 200 -7.73 23.61 -1.30
N ARG A 201 -6.97 24.41 -0.54
CA ARG A 201 -5.76 25.10 -1.02
C ARG A 201 -4.49 24.24 -1.00
N GLY A 202 -4.61 22.94 -0.65
CA GLY A 202 -3.45 22.09 -0.35
C GLY A 202 -2.80 22.43 0.99
N ALA A 203 -1.70 21.77 1.32
CA ALA A 203 -0.95 21.97 2.55
C ALA A 203 0.49 22.42 2.25
N HIS A 204 1.09 23.17 3.20
CA HIS A 204 2.52 23.39 3.24
C HIS A 204 3.23 22.12 3.73
N GLY A 205 4.27 21.68 3.03
CA GLY A 205 5.06 20.50 3.37
C GLY A 205 4.48 19.17 2.91
N GLY A 206 3.45 19.17 2.06
CA GLY A 206 2.86 17.92 1.52
C GLY A 206 3.87 17.06 0.76
N GLY A 207 4.71 17.66 -0.11
CA GLY A 207 5.78 16.95 -0.85
C GLY A 207 6.84 16.37 0.10
N CYS A 208 7.34 17.17 1.05
CA CYS A 208 8.30 16.68 2.05
C CYS A 208 7.72 15.52 2.89
N SER A 209 6.46 15.64 3.32
CA SER A 209 5.79 14.56 4.06
C SER A 209 5.59 13.31 3.22
N LEU A 210 5.27 13.44 1.92
CA LEU A 210 5.11 12.32 1.00
C LEU A 210 6.43 11.57 0.80
N SER A 211 7.50 12.28 0.45
CA SER A 211 8.82 11.69 0.21
C SER A 211 9.39 11.04 1.48
N SER A 212 9.14 11.66 2.66
CA SER A 212 9.53 11.08 3.95
C SER A 212 8.67 9.86 4.33
N ALA A 213 7.36 9.89 4.05
CA ALA A 213 6.49 8.74 4.26
C ALA A 213 6.88 7.56 3.35
N LEU A 214 7.26 7.86 2.09
CA LEU A 214 7.79 6.85 1.18
C LEU A 214 9.07 6.22 1.74
N ALA A 215 10.05 7.03 2.17
CA ALA A 215 11.28 6.55 2.79
C ALA A 215 11.02 5.72 4.08
N ALA A 216 10.08 6.16 4.91
CA ALA A 216 9.73 5.43 6.13
C ALA A 216 9.01 4.11 5.83
N ALA A 217 8.14 4.10 4.83
CA ALA A 217 7.37 2.92 4.45
C ALA A 217 8.26 1.82 3.86
N THR A 218 9.28 2.15 3.04
CA THR A 218 10.22 1.16 2.49
C THR A 218 11.02 0.42 3.55
N ALA A 219 11.22 1.03 4.73
CA ALA A 219 11.88 0.38 5.87
C ALA A 219 10.97 -0.62 6.61
N ARG A 220 9.68 -0.72 6.27
CA ARG A 220 8.68 -1.52 6.98
C ARG A 220 7.85 -2.43 6.11
N GLU A 221 7.66 -2.09 4.85
CA GLU A 221 6.74 -2.75 3.92
C GLU A 221 7.47 -3.04 2.60
N ASP A 222 6.81 -3.78 1.71
CA ASP A 222 7.34 -4.04 0.37
C ASP A 222 7.35 -2.76 -0.50
N GLU A 223 8.09 -2.84 -1.59
CA GLU A 223 8.36 -1.71 -2.48
C GLU A 223 7.08 -1.10 -3.06
N GLU A 224 6.13 -1.93 -3.51
CA GLU A 224 4.89 -1.44 -4.11
C GLU A 224 3.91 -0.90 -3.06
N SER A 225 3.99 -1.35 -1.82
CA SER A 225 3.17 -0.84 -0.71
C SER A 225 3.62 0.54 -0.21
N ALA A 226 4.91 0.86 -0.34
CA ALA A 226 5.45 2.11 0.16
C ALA A 226 4.80 3.35 -0.50
N PRO A 227 4.65 3.45 -1.83
CA PRO A 227 3.96 4.58 -2.47
C PRO A 227 2.47 4.67 -2.10
N VAL A 228 1.80 3.55 -1.88
CA VAL A 228 0.39 3.53 -1.40
C VAL A 228 0.28 4.14 -0.01
N LEU A 229 1.16 3.74 0.90
CA LEU A 229 1.19 4.29 2.26
C LEU A 229 1.58 5.76 2.30
N ALA A 230 2.51 6.19 1.44
CA ALA A 230 2.90 7.60 1.33
C ALA A 230 1.72 8.46 0.85
N HIS A 231 0.96 7.98 -0.16
CA HIS A 231 -0.27 8.62 -0.61
C HIS A 231 -1.30 8.72 0.53
N MET A 232 -1.60 7.60 1.20
CA MET A 232 -2.55 7.56 2.32
C MET A 232 -2.17 8.54 3.44
N TYR A 233 -0.86 8.62 3.75
CA TYR A 233 -0.35 9.52 4.79
C TYR A 233 -0.59 10.99 4.48
N VAL A 234 -0.32 11.42 3.26
CA VAL A 234 -0.58 12.80 2.83
C VAL A 234 -2.08 13.05 2.71
N HIS A 235 -2.84 12.09 2.16
CA HIS A 235 -4.28 12.20 1.99
C HIS A 235 -5.01 12.40 3.34
N GLN A 236 -4.67 11.64 4.39
CA GLN A 236 -5.28 11.82 5.72
C GLN A 236 -5.03 13.23 6.28
N GLY A 237 -3.83 13.77 6.10
CA GLY A 237 -3.49 15.13 6.51
C GLY A 237 -4.29 16.18 5.74
N LEU A 238 -4.36 16.04 4.40
CA LEU A 238 -5.14 16.93 3.54
C LEU A 238 -6.64 16.85 3.86
N ARG A 239 -7.18 15.66 4.08
CA ARG A 239 -8.58 15.44 4.47
C ARG A 239 -8.90 16.12 5.81
N ALA A 240 -8.00 16.08 6.76
CA ALA A 240 -8.18 16.70 8.05
C ALA A 240 -8.28 18.24 8.02
N ILE A 241 -7.73 18.87 6.97
CA ILE A 241 -7.81 20.33 6.76
C ILE A 241 -8.79 20.73 5.65
N ALA A 242 -9.31 19.76 4.89
CA ALA A 242 -10.29 20.03 3.85
C ALA A 242 -11.55 20.71 4.42
N GLY A 243 -11.96 21.82 3.79
CA GLY A 243 -13.14 22.59 4.23
C GLY A 243 -12.96 23.40 5.52
N ARG A 244 -11.77 23.39 6.16
CA ARG A 244 -11.54 24.28 7.30
C ARG A 244 -11.33 25.73 6.86
N VAL A 245 -12.01 26.64 7.53
CA VAL A 245 -11.89 28.10 7.33
C VAL A 245 -10.79 28.68 8.23
N ASP A 246 -10.56 28.04 9.39
CA ASP A 246 -9.60 28.48 10.39
C ASP A 246 -8.20 27.96 10.08
N ASN A 247 -7.37 28.81 9.51
CA ASN A 247 -5.96 28.55 9.24
C ASN A 247 -5.08 29.18 10.33
N PRO A 248 -4.04 28.50 10.82
CA PRO A 248 -3.08 29.08 11.76
C PRO A 248 -2.18 30.16 11.14
N GLY A 249 -2.41 30.56 9.89
CA GLY A 249 -1.67 31.60 9.16
C GLY A 249 -2.44 32.06 7.92
N ALA A 250 -1.94 33.09 7.24
CA ALA A 250 -2.56 33.67 6.05
C ALA A 250 -2.33 32.83 4.78
N GLY A 251 -1.35 31.92 4.78
CA GLY A 251 -0.97 31.06 3.65
C GLY A 251 -1.57 29.65 3.71
N ARG A 252 -0.91 28.69 3.06
CA ARG A 252 -1.28 27.27 3.14
C ARG A 252 -1.00 26.73 4.55
N PRO A 253 -1.96 26.03 5.19
CA PRO A 253 -1.70 25.45 6.51
C PRO A 253 -0.62 24.37 6.43
N PRO A 254 0.18 24.15 7.49
CA PRO A 254 1.04 22.98 7.58
C PRO A 254 0.22 21.69 7.50
N LEU A 255 0.76 20.66 6.83
CA LEU A 255 0.14 19.34 6.81
C LEU A 255 0.06 18.76 8.23
N PRO A 256 -1.12 18.37 8.74
CA PRO A 256 -1.22 17.67 10.02
C PRO A 256 -0.57 16.28 9.95
N HIS A 257 0.18 15.94 10.97
CA HIS A 257 0.78 14.62 11.17
C HIS A 257 -0.11 13.84 12.15
N LEU A 258 -0.77 12.77 11.66
CA LEU A 258 -1.86 12.08 12.37
C LEU A 258 -1.54 10.63 12.72
N GLY A 259 -0.27 10.25 12.65
CA GLY A 259 0.18 8.89 12.90
C GLY A 259 0.07 7.99 11.65
N TRP A 260 0.22 6.68 11.86
CA TRP A 260 0.13 5.68 10.79
C TRP A 260 -1.21 5.77 10.04
N PRO A 261 -1.21 5.81 8.68
CA PRO A 261 -2.45 5.91 7.91
C PRO A 261 -3.26 4.62 8.00
N GLY A 262 -4.48 4.70 8.50
CA GLY A 262 -5.31 3.52 8.75
C GLY A 262 -6.81 3.74 8.60
N ASP A 263 -7.24 4.89 8.11
CA ASP A 263 -8.65 5.19 7.85
C ASP A 263 -9.06 4.69 6.44
N ALA A 264 -10.21 4.06 6.34
CA ALA A 264 -10.78 3.58 5.08
C ALA A 264 -11.02 4.70 4.06
N GLU A 265 -11.24 5.93 4.51
CA GLU A 265 -11.43 7.09 3.64
C GLU A 265 -10.14 7.55 2.94
N ASP A 266 -8.97 7.13 3.46
CA ASP A 266 -7.68 7.48 2.89
C ASP A 266 -7.11 6.37 2.00
N LEU A 267 -7.82 5.22 1.87
CA LEU A 267 -7.39 4.10 1.04
C LEU A 267 -7.55 4.44 -0.45
N PRO A 268 -6.47 4.55 -1.22
CA PRO A 268 -6.55 4.83 -2.64
C PRO A 268 -6.90 3.57 -3.45
N ARG A 269 -7.20 3.79 -4.72
CA ARG A 269 -7.33 2.76 -5.74
C ARG A 269 -6.03 2.68 -6.53
N VAL A 270 -5.44 1.49 -6.59
CA VAL A 270 -4.30 1.24 -7.48
C VAL A 270 -4.80 0.64 -8.79
N VAL A 271 -4.42 1.29 -9.88
CA VAL A 271 -4.86 0.91 -11.23
C VAL A 271 -3.63 0.75 -12.13
N ASP A 272 -3.46 -0.40 -12.73
CA ASP A 272 -2.40 -0.63 -13.70
C ASP A 272 -2.55 0.35 -14.89
N ALA A 273 -1.44 0.83 -15.44
CA ALA A 273 -1.45 1.82 -16.51
C ALA A 273 -2.31 1.36 -17.71
N GLY A 274 -3.25 2.22 -18.13
CA GLY A 274 -4.13 1.94 -19.27
C GLY A 274 -5.36 1.08 -18.96
N ARG A 275 -5.69 0.79 -17.70
CA ARG A 275 -6.91 0.09 -17.31
C ARG A 275 -7.92 1.03 -16.68
N ASP A 276 -9.18 0.83 -17.01
CA ASP A 276 -10.29 1.50 -16.33
C ASP A 276 -10.70 0.74 -15.08
N ILE A 277 -11.22 1.47 -14.08
CA ILE A 277 -11.78 0.88 -12.85
C ILE A 277 -13.11 0.22 -13.23
N VAL A 278 -13.26 -1.07 -12.93
CA VAL A 278 -14.48 -1.84 -13.20
C VAL A 278 -15.54 -1.52 -12.17
N ALA A 279 -16.82 -1.62 -12.59
CA ALA A 279 -17.97 -1.50 -11.71
C ALA A 279 -17.94 -2.52 -10.55
N SER A 280 -18.60 -2.17 -9.45
CA SER A 280 -18.67 -3.00 -8.25
C SER A 280 -19.40 -4.33 -8.49
N PHE A 281 -19.00 -5.38 -7.77
CA PHE A 281 -19.63 -6.70 -7.79
C PHE A 281 -20.83 -6.78 -6.82
N PRO A 282 -21.77 -7.72 -7.05
CA PRO A 282 -22.89 -7.92 -6.13
C PRO A 282 -22.42 -8.20 -4.70
N PRO A 283 -23.09 -7.64 -3.68
CA PRO A 283 -22.75 -7.93 -2.29
C PRO A 283 -23.05 -9.38 -1.93
N LEU A 284 -22.40 -9.86 -0.87
CA LEU A 284 -22.73 -11.18 -0.31
C LEU A 284 -24.15 -11.16 0.24
N SER A 285 -24.91 -12.21 -0.05
CA SER A 285 -26.28 -12.38 0.48
C SER A 285 -26.32 -12.84 1.95
N HIS A 286 -25.15 -13.33 2.47
CA HIS A 286 -25.00 -13.87 3.81
C HIS A 286 -23.60 -13.54 4.34
N PRO A 287 -23.38 -13.55 5.66
CA PRO A 287 -22.01 -13.53 6.21
C PRO A 287 -21.17 -14.68 5.65
N ILE A 288 -19.88 -14.46 5.46
CA ILE A 288 -18.97 -15.50 4.94
C ILE A 288 -18.92 -16.71 5.87
N GLY A 289 -18.95 -16.50 7.18
CA GLY A 289 -18.94 -17.54 8.21
C GLY A 289 -17.67 -18.39 8.19
N LEU A 290 -17.79 -19.67 8.51
CA LEU A 290 -16.69 -20.62 8.37
C LEU A 290 -16.49 -20.94 6.88
N TYR A 291 -15.27 -20.72 6.39
CA TYR A 291 -14.92 -20.85 4.99
C TYR A 291 -13.96 -22.05 4.79
N ALA A 292 -14.40 -23.09 4.09
CA ALA A 292 -13.55 -24.23 3.73
C ALA A 292 -12.98 -24.07 2.33
N VAL A 293 -11.67 -24.23 2.15
CA VAL A 293 -11.02 -24.31 0.84
C VAL A 293 -10.65 -25.76 0.57
N VAL A 294 -11.22 -26.36 -0.48
CA VAL A 294 -11.17 -27.80 -0.73
C VAL A 294 -10.77 -28.13 -2.17
N GLY A 295 -10.15 -29.28 -2.37
CA GLY A 295 -9.56 -29.69 -3.66
C GLY A 295 -10.40 -30.65 -4.50
N SER A 296 -11.63 -31.01 -4.09
CA SER A 296 -12.44 -31.95 -4.86
C SER A 296 -13.95 -31.76 -4.66
N VAL A 297 -14.74 -32.28 -5.59
CA VAL A 297 -16.21 -32.30 -5.54
C VAL A 297 -16.72 -33.04 -4.30
N ASP A 298 -16.08 -34.15 -3.92
CA ASP A 298 -16.48 -34.94 -2.74
C ASP A 298 -16.31 -34.12 -1.46
N TRP A 299 -15.26 -33.33 -1.36
CA TRP A 299 -15.10 -32.40 -0.26
C TRP A 299 -16.15 -31.27 -0.28
N VAL A 300 -16.56 -30.79 -1.47
CA VAL A 300 -17.68 -29.82 -1.57
C VAL A 300 -18.97 -30.46 -1.03
N ARG A 301 -19.32 -31.67 -1.44
CA ARG A 301 -20.47 -32.43 -0.93
C ARG A 301 -20.40 -32.61 0.58
N ARG A 302 -19.21 -32.95 1.10
CA ARG A 302 -18.98 -33.12 2.53
C ARG A 302 -19.16 -31.80 3.28
N CYS A 303 -18.70 -30.67 2.75
CA CYS A 303 -18.93 -29.35 3.34
C CYS A 303 -20.42 -28.98 3.38
N VAL A 304 -21.19 -29.33 2.35
CA VAL A 304 -22.66 -29.15 2.34
C VAL A 304 -23.33 -29.98 3.43
N GLU A 305 -22.97 -31.27 3.58
CA GLU A 305 -23.48 -32.13 4.67
C GLU A 305 -23.19 -31.56 6.06
N LEU A 306 -21.99 -31.00 6.24
CA LEU A 306 -21.53 -30.37 7.48
C LEU A 306 -22.06 -28.94 7.64
N ARG A 307 -22.83 -28.44 6.67
CA ARG A 307 -23.41 -27.09 6.64
C ARG A 307 -22.38 -26.00 6.77
N VAL A 308 -21.17 -26.18 6.21
CA VAL A 308 -20.17 -25.13 6.15
C VAL A 308 -20.74 -23.92 5.40
N ASP A 309 -20.51 -22.70 5.91
CA ASP A 309 -21.20 -21.50 5.40
C ASP A 309 -20.74 -21.13 4.00
N THR A 310 -19.41 -21.17 3.76
CA THR A 310 -18.79 -20.89 2.47
C THR A 310 -17.79 -21.98 2.13
N VAL A 311 -17.79 -22.45 0.87
CA VAL A 311 -16.82 -23.40 0.34
C VAL A 311 -16.15 -22.86 -0.91
N GLN A 312 -14.86 -23.04 -1.04
CA GLN A 312 -14.11 -22.74 -2.27
C GLN A 312 -13.62 -24.03 -2.89
N LEU A 313 -14.02 -24.27 -4.12
CA LEU A 313 -13.43 -25.33 -4.94
C LEU A 313 -12.11 -24.83 -5.52
N ARG A 314 -10.99 -25.37 -5.04
CA ARG A 314 -9.64 -25.02 -5.49
C ARG A 314 -8.95 -26.29 -6.03
N VAL A 315 -9.26 -26.63 -7.25
CA VAL A 315 -8.62 -27.72 -8.00
C VAL A 315 -7.35 -27.24 -8.67
N LYS A 316 -6.40 -28.14 -8.89
CA LYS A 316 -5.15 -27.88 -9.63
C LYS A 316 -4.99 -28.97 -10.70
N ASP A 317 -4.37 -28.58 -11.79
CA ASP A 317 -3.86 -29.49 -12.83
C ASP A 317 -4.92 -30.45 -13.41
N LEU A 318 -6.19 -30.03 -13.48
CA LEU A 318 -7.24 -30.78 -14.14
C LEU A 318 -7.31 -30.46 -15.64
N PRO A 319 -7.43 -31.46 -16.52
CA PRO A 319 -7.79 -31.23 -17.93
C PRO A 319 -9.12 -30.45 -18.03
N ALA A 320 -9.26 -29.59 -19.06
CA ALA A 320 -10.42 -28.73 -19.22
C ALA A 320 -11.80 -29.45 -19.16
N PRO A 321 -12.00 -30.66 -19.73
CA PRO A 321 -13.27 -31.37 -19.59
C PRO A 321 -13.56 -31.79 -18.12
N ALA A 322 -12.54 -32.29 -17.41
CA ALA A 322 -12.66 -32.69 -16.02
C ALA A 322 -12.89 -31.48 -15.09
N LEU A 323 -12.24 -30.35 -15.39
CA LEU A 323 -12.45 -29.09 -14.67
C LEU A 323 -13.91 -28.62 -14.81
N ARG A 324 -14.43 -28.52 -16.02
CA ARG A 324 -15.84 -28.12 -16.27
C ARG A 324 -16.81 -29.05 -15.54
N HIS A 325 -16.56 -30.36 -15.58
CA HIS A 325 -17.38 -31.34 -14.87
C HIS A 325 -17.32 -31.12 -13.34
N ALA A 326 -16.12 -30.94 -12.76
CA ALA A 326 -15.95 -30.70 -11.31
C ALA A 326 -16.63 -29.40 -10.86
N VAL A 327 -16.57 -28.35 -11.64
CA VAL A 327 -17.25 -27.07 -11.32
C VAL A 327 -18.77 -27.27 -11.38
N ALA A 328 -19.29 -27.86 -12.46
CA ALA A 328 -20.74 -28.08 -12.63
C ALA A 328 -21.31 -28.98 -11.52
N GLU A 329 -20.63 -30.08 -11.17
CA GLU A 329 -21.05 -30.95 -10.04
C GLU A 329 -21.00 -30.23 -8.69
N SER A 330 -20.00 -29.38 -8.48
CA SER A 330 -19.90 -28.59 -7.23
C SER A 330 -21.04 -27.58 -7.11
N VAL A 331 -21.42 -26.92 -8.22
CA VAL A 331 -22.59 -26.03 -8.27
C VAL A 331 -23.85 -26.81 -7.99
N ALA A 332 -24.05 -27.98 -8.62
CA ALA A 332 -25.21 -28.84 -8.37
C ALA A 332 -25.27 -29.31 -6.90
N ALA A 333 -24.13 -29.68 -6.29
CA ALA A 333 -24.06 -30.13 -4.92
C ALA A 333 -24.44 -29.04 -3.89
N THR A 334 -24.13 -27.76 -4.19
CA THR A 334 -24.49 -26.63 -3.34
C THR A 334 -25.88 -26.07 -3.61
N GLY A 335 -26.51 -26.49 -4.70
CA GLY A 335 -27.86 -26.07 -5.10
C GLY A 335 -28.90 -26.40 -4.04
N GLY A 336 -29.71 -25.40 -3.64
CA GLY A 336 -30.74 -25.56 -2.59
C GLY A 336 -30.22 -25.65 -1.15
N SER A 337 -28.88 -25.64 -0.95
CA SER A 337 -28.27 -25.64 0.38
C SER A 337 -28.02 -24.22 0.92
N SER A 338 -27.64 -24.10 2.20
CA SER A 338 -27.16 -22.86 2.79
C SER A 338 -25.68 -22.56 2.50
N THR A 339 -24.93 -23.53 1.97
CA THR A 339 -23.51 -23.40 1.63
C THR A 339 -23.32 -22.62 0.34
N ARG A 340 -22.42 -21.64 0.32
CA ARG A 340 -22.12 -20.82 -0.86
C ARG A 340 -20.82 -21.27 -1.49
N LEU A 341 -20.84 -21.49 -2.82
CA LEU A 341 -19.69 -21.97 -3.58
C LEU A 341 -18.97 -20.83 -4.29
N PHE A 342 -17.69 -20.66 -3.99
CA PHE A 342 -16.75 -19.92 -4.81
C PHE A 342 -15.86 -20.86 -5.61
N VAL A 343 -15.65 -20.57 -6.90
CA VAL A 343 -14.68 -21.28 -7.74
C VAL A 343 -13.39 -20.50 -7.75
N ASN A 344 -12.25 -21.17 -7.49
CA ASN A 344 -10.94 -20.51 -7.48
C ASN A 344 -10.39 -20.42 -8.90
N ASP A 345 -9.98 -19.22 -9.34
CA ASP A 345 -9.31 -18.85 -10.60
C ASP A 345 -10.13 -19.09 -11.89
N PHE A 346 -10.87 -20.17 -11.99
CA PHE A 346 -11.59 -20.61 -13.21
C PHE A 346 -12.92 -19.87 -13.39
N TRP A 347 -12.84 -18.57 -13.68
CA TRP A 347 -14.01 -17.70 -13.76
C TRP A 347 -14.93 -18.03 -14.96
N ARG A 348 -14.39 -18.51 -16.10
CA ARG A 348 -15.19 -18.91 -17.26
C ARG A 348 -16.10 -20.09 -16.93
N GLU A 349 -15.52 -21.14 -16.34
CA GLU A 349 -16.26 -22.30 -15.86
C GLU A 349 -17.27 -21.96 -14.76
N ALA A 350 -16.92 -20.98 -13.90
CA ALA A 350 -17.84 -20.48 -12.87
C ALA A 350 -19.06 -19.77 -13.48
N ILE A 351 -18.86 -18.96 -14.53
CA ILE A 351 -19.94 -18.31 -15.30
C ILE A 351 -20.81 -19.36 -15.96
N ASP A 352 -20.21 -20.27 -16.73
CA ASP A 352 -20.92 -21.30 -17.50
C ASP A 352 -21.78 -22.22 -16.64
N ALA A 353 -21.31 -22.54 -15.43
CA ALA A 353 -22.02 -23.38 -14.45
C ALA A 353 -22.99 -22.61 -13.57
N GLY A 354 -23.02 -21.27 -13.58
CA GLY A 354 -23.87 -20.46 -12.70
C GLY A 354 -23.46 -20.55 -11.22
N ALA A 355 -22.18 -20.50 -10.92
CA ALA A 355 -21.67 -20.52 -9.55
C ALA A 355 -22.13 -19.31 -8.74
N TYR A 356 -22.10 -19.37 -7.41
CA TYR A 356 -22.41 -18.23 -6.53
C TYR A 356 -21.37 -17.09 -6.70
N GLY A 357 -20.12 -17.46 -6.90
CA GLY A 357 -19.05 -16.49 -7.10
C GLY A 357 -17.72 -17.13 -7.52
N VAL A 358 -16.76 -16.27 -7.76
CA VAL A 358 -15.37 -16.63 -8.09
C VAL A 358 -14.41 -15.98 -7.11
N HIS A 359 -13.31 -16.66 -6.81
CA HIS A 359 -12.22 -16.12 -5.99
C HIS A 359 -10.95 -16.04 -6.82
N LEU A 360 -10.33 -14.86 -6.89
CA LEU A 360 -9.15 -14.59 -7.70
C LEU A 360 -7.94 -14.20 -6.83
N GLY A 361 -6.77 -14.68 -7.23
CA GLY A 361 -5.49 -14.15 -6.80
C GLY A 361 -5.13 -12.85 -7.53
N GLN A 362 -4.04 -12.21 -7.13
CA GLN A 362 -3.59 -10.94 -7.74
C GLN A 362 -3.11 -11.11 -9.19
N GLU A 363 -2.52 -12.27 -9.50
CA GLU A 363 -2.09 -12.60 -10.86
C GLU A 363 -3.32 -12.80 -11.76
N ASP A 364 -4.33 -13.52 -11.26
CA ASP A 364 -5.56 -13.83 -12.00
C ASP A 364 -6.45 -12.57 -12.22
N LEU A 365 -6.42 -11.60 -11.30
CA LEU A 365 -7.09 -10.30 -11.48
C LEU A 365 -6.62 -9.57 -12.74
N THR A 366 -5.37 -9.78 -13.14
CA THR A 366 -4.79 -9.14 -14.32
C THR A 366 -5.37 -9.73 -15.61
N ASP A 367 -5.65 -11.03 -15.63
CA ASP A 367 -6.04 -11.78 -16.84
C ASP A 367 -7.56 -12.02 -16.92
N ALA A 368 -8.30 -11.81 -15.83
CA ALA A 368 -9.74 -12.04 -15.80
C ALA A 368 -10.51 -10.94 -16.52
N ASP A 369 -11.57 -11.34 -17.23
CA ASP A 369 -12.59 -10.44 -17.75
C ASP A 369 -13.58 -10.06 -16.63
N LEU A 370 -13.18 -9.06 -15.83
CA LEU A 370 -13.97 -8.59 -14.69
C LEU A 370 -15.36 -8.08 -15.11
N PRO A 371 -15.53 -7.34 -16.22
CA PRO A 371 -16.85 -7.01 -16.77
C PRO A 371 -17.73 -8.23 -17.03
N ALA A 372 -17.20 -9.30 -17.63
CA ALA A 372 -17.97 -10.52 -17.89
C ALA A 372 -18.40 -11.20 -16.59
N ILE A 373 -17.52 -11.29 -15.60
CA ILE A 373 -17.83 -11.84 -14.26
C ILE A 373 -18.94 -11.03 -13.58
N ALA A 374 -18.85 -9.69 -13.62
CA ALA A 374 -19.88 -8.80 -13.05
C ALA A 374 -21.22 -8.91 -13.79
N ALA A 375 -21.21 -8.95 -15.13
CA ALA A 375 -22.42 -9.09 -15.96
C ALA A 375 -23.12 -10.44 -15.73
N ALA A 376 -22.38 -11.50 -15.41
CA ALA A 376 -22.93 -12.79 -15.02
C ALA A 376 -23.53 -12.81 -13.60
N GLY A 377 -23.42 -11.71 -12.85
CA GLY A 377 -23.95 -11.59 -11.49
C GLY A 377 -23.16 -12.37 -10.43
N LEU A 378 -21.95 -12.83 -10.73
CA LEU A 378 -21.11 -13.55 -9.79
C LEU A 378 -20.53 -12.58 -8.75
N ARG A 379 -20.38 -13.08 -7.51
CA ARG A 379 -19.63 -12.39 -6.46
C ARG A 379 -18.16 -12.62 -6.66
N LEU A 380 -17.36 -11.57 -6.40
CA LEU A 380 -15.92 -11.63 -6.49
C LEU A 380 -15.27 -11.63 -5.11
N GLY A 381 -14.45 -12.62 -4.83
CA GLY A 381 -13.50 -12.61 -3.71
C GLY A 381 -12.10 -12.36 -4.21
N VAL A 382 -11.30 -11.60 -3.47
CA VAL A 382 -9.90 -11.26 -3.84
C VAL A 382 -8.97 -11.54 -2.69
N SER A 383 -7.88 -12.27 -2.95
CA SER A 383 -6.77 -12.48 -2.01
C SER A 383 -5.86 -11.25 -1.95
N THR A 384 -5.42 -10.86 -0.73
CA THR A 384 -4.50 -9.75 -0.50
C THR A 384 -3.42 -10.09 0.52
N HIS A 385 -2.18 -9.61 0.27
CA HIS A 385 -0.99 -9.89 1.06
C HIS A 385 -0.19 -8.63 1.41
N SER A 386 -0.53 -7.46 0.84
CA SER A 386 0.19 -6.20 0.99
C SER A 386 -0.75 -4.99 0.84
N TYR A 387 -0.29 -3.79 1.21
CA TYR A 387 -1.08 -2.56 1.01
C TYR A 387 -1.32 -2.27 -0.48
N TYR A 388 -0.35 -2.57 -1.33
CA TYR A 388 -0.50 -2.47 -2.78
C TYR A 388 -1.65 -3.38 -3.28
N GLU A 389 -1.66 -4.64 -2.88
CA GLU A 389 -2.70 -5.59 -3.27
C GLU A 389 -4.07 -5.25 -2.70
N ILE A 390 -4.12 -4.67 -1.48
CA ILE A 390 -5.34 -4.12 -0.89
C ILE A 390 -5.88 -2.97 -1.75
N ALA A 391 -5.04 -2.04 -2.16
CA ALA A 391 -5.43 -0.89 -2.99
C ALA A 391 -5.87 -1.32 -4.40
N ARG A 392 -5.25 -2.38 -4.98
CA ARG A 392 -5.71 -3.02 -6.23
C ARG A 392 -7.07 -3.69 -6.06
N ALA A 393 -7.27 -4.42 -4.98
CA ALA A 393 -8.56 -5.02 -4.66
C ALA A 393 -9.62 -3.92 -4.47
N HIS A 394 -9.26 -2.81 -3.82
CA HIS A 394 -10.16 -1.66 -3.66
C HIS A 394 -10.57 -1.04 -5.01
N ALA A 395 -9.69 -1.03 -6.01
CA ALA A 395 -10.01 -0.51 -7.35
C ALA A 395 -11.12 -1.30 -8.07
N VAL A 396 -11.21 -2.61 -7.83
CA VAL A 396 -12.23 -3.47 -8.44
C VAL A 396 -13.49 -3.65 -7.59
N ALA A 397 -13.51 -3.12 -6.36
CA ALA A 397 -14.64 -3.17 -5.42
C ALA A 397 -15.24 -4.59 -5.27
N PRO A 398 -14.50 -5.59 -4.77
CA PRO A 398 -14.94 -6.98 -4.71
C PRO A 398 -16.05 -7.19 -3.68
N SER A 399 -16.74 -8.32 -3.74
CA SER A 399 -17.77 -8.71 -2.78
C SER A 399 -17.20 -9.02 -1.39
N TYR A 400 -15.93 -9.46 -1.32
CA TYR A 400 -15.18 -9.64 -0.08
C TYR A 400 -13.67 -9.67 -0.34
N VAL A 401 -12.89 -9.42 0.71
CA VAL A 401 -11.44 -9.47 0.68
C VAL A 401 -10.93 -10.58 1.61
N ALA A 402 -10.00 -11.41 1.11
CA ALA A 402 -9.29 -12.40 1.89
C ALA A 402 -7.89 -11.89 2.26
N ILE A 403 -7.54 -11.97 3.53
CA ILE A 403 -6.29 -11.48 4.10
C ILE A 403 -5.44 -12.65 4.56
N GLY A 404 -4.21 -12.77 4.06
CA GLY A 404 -3.31 -13.83 4.50
C GLY A 404 -1.91 -13.81 3.85
N PRO A 405 -1.05 -14.80 4.17
CA PRO A 405 -1.25 -15.78 5.23
C PRO A 405 -1.06 -15.16 6.63
N ILE A 406 -1.92 -15.50 7.59
CA ILE A 406 -1.78 -14.95 8.96
C ILE A 406 -0.65 -15.62 9.71
N TYR A 407 -0.55 -16.96 9.58
CA TYR A 407 0.53 -17.78 10.13
C TYR A 407 1.26 -18.54 9.04
N ALA A 408 2.41 -19.10 9.35
CA ALA A 408 3.14 -19.95 8.42
C ALA A 408 2.25 -21.11 7.93
N THR A 409 2.29 -21.38 6.63
CA THR A 409 1.51 -22.44 5.98
C THR A 409 2.36 -23.21 4.99
N THR A 410 2.09 -24.49 4.86
CA THR A 410 2.73 -25.41 3.90
C THR A 410 1.81 -25.75 2.72
N THR A 411 0.56 -25.29 2.74
CA THR A 411 -0.45 -25.59 1.71
C THR A 411 -0.11 -25.00 0.34
N LYS A 412 0.55 -23.84 0.31
CA LYS A 412 1.05 -23.17 -0.89
C LYS A 412 2.41 -22.55 -0.56
N PRO A 413 3.45 -22.70 -1.40
CA PRO A 413 4.64 -21.88 -1.30
C PRO A 413 4.24 -20.41 -1.36
N MET A 414 4.58 -19.63 -0.34
CA MET A 414 4.22 -18.22 -0.26
C MET A 414 5.46 -17.36 -0.50
N LYS A 415 5.31 -16.35 -1.36
CA LYS A 415 6.34 -15.30 -1.56
C LYS A 415 6.38 -14.31 -0.40
N PHE A 416 5.35 -14.32 0.46
CA PHE A 416 5.18 -13.37 1.57
C PHE A 416 5.40 -14.05 2.91
N ALA A 417 6.01 -13.33 3.84
CA ALA A 417 6.07 -13.75 5.23
C ALA A 417 4.66 -13.74 5.87
N PRO A 418 4.45 -14.51 6.94
CA PRO A 418 3.19 -14.46 7.69
C PRO A 418 2.89 -13.05 8.18
N GLN A 419 1.65 -12.57 8.00
CA GLN A 419 1.23 -11.23 8.34
C GLN A 419 1.13 -10.99 9.86
N GLY A 420 0.76 -12.02 10.61
CA GLY A 420 0.57 -11.95 12.05
C GLY A 420 -0.68 -11.17 12.47
N ILE A 421 -0.99 -11.24 13.75
CA ILE A 421 -2.20 -10.64 14.33
C ILE A 421 -2.17 -9.10 14.29
N ALA A 422 -1.02 -8.49 14.56
CA ALA A 422 -0.92 -7.02 14.61
C ALA A 422 -1.21 -6.36 13.25
N ARG A 423 -0.69 -6.94 12.14
CA ARG A 423 -0.97 -6.46 10.79
C ARG A 423 -2.41 -6.78 10.39
N LEU A 424 -2.93 -7.96 10.71
CA LEU A 424 -4.34 -8.30 10.50
C LEU A 424 -5.25 -7.27 11.17
N THR A 425 -4.99 -6.90 12.43
CA THR A 425 -5.79 -5.89 13.14
C THR A 425 -5.80 -4.55 12.40
N ARG A 426 -4.64 -4.06 11.93
CA ARG A 426 -4.56 -2.82 11.15
C ARG A 426 -5.38 -2.90 9.86
N TRP A 427 -5.26 -4.00 9.12
CA TRP A 427 -5.99 -4.18 7.86
C TRP A 427 -7.49 -4.41 8.05
N VAL A 428 -7.88 -5.07 9.14
CA VAL A 428 -9.31 -5.18 9.50
C VAL A 428 -9.90 -3.80 9.77
N ASN A 429 -9.23 -2.95 10.54
CA ASN A 429 -9.69 -1.59 10.81
C ASN A 429 -9.81 -0.76 9.52
N LEU A 430 -8.85 -0.89 8.61
CA LEU A 430 -8.84 -0.21 7.31
C LEU A 430 -9.96 -0.68 6.38
N LEU A 431 -10.23 -1.98 6.30
CA LEU A 431 -11.08 -2.57 5.26
C LEU A 431 -12.52 -2.87 5.69
N LYS A 432 -12.74 -3.19 6.98
CA LYS A 432 -14.05 -3.58 7.51
C LYS A 432 -15.17 -2.56 7.26
N PRO A 433 -14.95 -1.24 7.24
CA PRO A 433 -15.99 -0.29 6.89
C PRO A 433 -16.52 -0.44 5.46
N ARG A 434 -15.73 -1.04 4.55
CA ARG A 434 -16.05 -1.14 3.12
C ARG A 434 -16.34 -2.57 2.64
N TYR A 435 -15.73 -3.59 3.26
CA TYR A 435 -15.76 -4.98 2.77
C TYR A 435 -16.02 -5.99 3.88
N PRO A 436 -16.79 -7.07 3.60
CA PRO A 436 -16.68 -8.32 4.34
C PRO A 436 -15.26 -8.88 4.22
N LEU A 437 -14.71 -9.40 5.35
CA LEU A 437 -13.33 -9.87 5.42
C LEU A 437 -13.26 -11.32 5.85
N THR A 438 -12.30 -12.07 5.30
CA THR A 438 -11.92 -13.41 5.77
C THR A 438 -10.40 -13.48 5.96
N ALA A 439 -9.96 -14.06 7.08
CA ALA A 439 -8.54 -14.32 7.35
C ALA A 439 -8.19 -15.76 6.95
N ILE A 440 -7.03 -15.95 6.29
CA ILE A 440 -6.57 -17.26 5.85
C ILE A 440 -5.08 -17.47 6.14
N GLY A 441 -4.65 -18.72 6.21
CA GLY A 441 -3.27 -19.15 6.30
C GLY A 441 -2.83 -19.58 7.69
N GLY A 442 -2.62 -20.90 7.86
CA GLY A 442 -2.14 -21.52 9.08
C GLY A 442 -3.08 -21.40 10.27
N ILE A 443 -4.38 -21.22 10.04
CA ILE A 443 -5.41 -21.10 11.09
C ILE A 443 -5.93 -22.50 11.45
N ASP A 444 -5.87 -22.82 12.72
CA ASP A 444 -6.42 -24.02 13.37
C ASP A 444 -7.34 -23.59 14.53
N VAL A 445 -7.99 -24.56 15.19
CA VAL A 445 -8.97 -24.29 16.25
C VAL A 445 -8.39 -23.48 17.42
N GLU A 446 -7.11 -23.67 17.75
CA GLU A 446 -6.44 -22.96 18.86
C GLU A 446 -6.17 -21.49 18.53
N ARG A 447 -5.89 -21.18 17.26
CA ARG A 447 -5.59 -19.83 16.75
C ARG A 447 -6.83 -18.99 16.45
N VAL A 448 -7.99 -19.65 16.23
CA VAL A 448 -9.25 -18.95 15.89
C VAL A 448 -9.60 -17.82 16.86
N PRO A 449 -9.56 -17.98 18.20
CA PRO A 449 -9.94 -16.90 19.12
C PRO A 449 -9.09 -15.64 18.93
N GLY A 450 -7.76 -15.79 18.75
CA GLY A 450 -6.85 -14.67 18.51
C GLY A 450 -7.11 -13.98 17.17
N VAL A 451 -7.46 -14.74 16.13
CA VAL A 451 -7.82 -14.19 14.82
C VAL A 451 -9.15 -13.44 14.90
N MET A 452 -10.17 -14.02 15.52
CA MET A 452 -11.50 -13.38 15.66
C MET A 452 -11.46 -12.13 16.54
N ALA A 453 -10.57 -12.07 17.54
CA ALA A 453 -10.37 -10.88 18.39
C ALA A 453 -9.90 -9.64 17.61
N THR A 454 -9.36 -9.78 16.40
CA THR A 454 -9.04 -8.66 15.50
C THR A 454 -10.27 -7.97 14.93
N GLY A 455 -11.45 -8.58 15.06
CA GLY A 455 -12.71 -8.11 14.49
C GLY A 455 -12.94 -8.52 13.04
N VAL A 456 -12.09 -9.42 12.46
CA VAL A 456 -12.35 -10.05 11.17
C VAL A 456 -13.65 -10.86 11.24
N GLY A 457 -14.47 -10.78 10.18
CA GLY A 457 -15.81 -11.41 10.19
C GLY A 457 -15.82 -12.92 9.91
N SER A 458 -14.71 -13.48 9.42
CA SER A 458 -14.65 -14.87 8.93
C SER A 458 -13.21 -15.40 8.98
N ILE A 459 -13.11 -16.72 9.01
CA ILE A 459 -11.86 -17.45 8.80
C ILE A 459 -11.99 -18.42 7.64
N ALA A 460 -10.93 -18.55 6.83
CA ALA A 460 -10.83 -19.57 5.80
C ALA A 460 -9.76 -20.60 6.18
N VAL A 461 -10.10 -21.87 6.05
CA VAL A 461 -9.24 -22.99 6.44
C VAL A 461 -9.18 -24.06 5.35
N VAL A 462 -8.08 -24.79 5.30
CA VAL A 462 -7.87 -25.96 4.42
C VAL A 462 -7.71 -27.18 5.30
N ARG A 463 -6.50 -27.43 5.77
CA ARG A 463 -6.10 -28.65 6.50
C ARG A 463 -6.81 -28.84 7.82
N ALA A 464 -7.20 -27.75 8.48
CA ALA A 464 -7.96 -27.84 9.74
C ALA A 464 -9.29 -28.62 9.60
N ILE A 465 -9.80 -28.77 8.35
CA ILE A 465 -10.97 -29.60 8.04
C ILE A 465 -10.54 -30.85 7.25
N THR A 466 -9.74 -30.70 6.18
CA THR A 466 -9.47 -31.78 5.22
C THR A 466 -8.50 -32.84 5.75
N GLU A 467 -7.66 -32.51 6.72
CA GLU A 467 -6.70 -33.44 7.36
C GLU A 467 -7.12 -33.80 8.79
N ALA A 468 -8.28 -33.34 9.25
CA ALA A 468 -8.78 -33.68 10.56
C ALA A 468 -9.22 -35.16 10.63
N PRO A 469 -8.94 -35.90 11.71
CA PRO A 469 -9.41 -37.27 11.88
C PRO A 469 -10.93 -37.40 11.80
N ASN A 470 -11.66 -36.37 12.24
CA ASN A 470 -13.11 -36.26 12.15
C ASN A 470 -13.47 -34.82 11.67
N ALA A 471 -13.85 -34.67 10.41
CA ALA A 471 -14.21 -33.38 9.82
C ALA A 471 -15.45 -32.74 10.51
N ALA A 472 -16.39 -33.53 11.01
CA ALA A 472 -17.58 -32.98 11.68
C ALA A 472 -17.21 -32.34 13.03
N GLU A 473 -16.37 -33.01 13.83
CA GLU A 473 -15.84 -32.46 15.07
C GLU A 473 -14.98 -31.22 14.83
N ALA A 474 -14.14 -31.22 13.76
CA ALA A 474 -13.32 -30.09 13.38
C ALA A 474 -14.17 -28.86 13.01
N VAL A 475 -15.20 -29.02 12.17
CA VAL A 475 -16.14 -27.94 11.82
C VAL A 475 -16.87 -27.40 13.05
N ALA A 476 -17.35 -28.31 13.95
CA ALA A 476 -18.01 -27.89 15.18
C ALA A 476 -17.06 -27.10 16.11
N GLY A 477 -15.83 -27.59 16.28
CA GLY A 477 -14.80 -26.93 17.08
C GLY A 477 -14.40 -25.55 16.54
N LEU A 478 -14.19 -25.43 15.21
CA LEU A 478 -13.88 -24.15 14.56
C LEU A 478 -15.01 -23.13 14.76
N ARG A 479 -16.29 -23.55 14.59
CA ARG A 479 -17.45 -22.68 14.82
C ARG A 479 -17.56 -22.22 16.26
N ALA A 480 -17.40 -23.12 17.20
CA ALA A 480 -17.41 -22.78 18.63
C ALA A 480 -16.33 -21.77 18.97
N ALA A 481 -15.12 -21.93 18.42
CA ALA A 481 -14.00 -21.01 18.62
C ALA A 481 -14.22 -19.63 17.94
N MET A 482 -14.98 -19.56 16.84
CA MET A 482 -15.36 -18.29 16.21
C MET A 482 -16.36 -17.49 17.07
N HIS A 483 -17.17 -18.14 17.90
CA HIS A 483 -18.23 -17.51 18.70
C HIS A 483 -18.17 -17.93 20.18
N PRO A 484 -17.11 -17.57 20.92
CA PRO A 484 -16.89 -18.05 22.28
C PRO A 484 -18.00 -17.68 23.30
N GLY A 485 -18.87 -16.71 22.94
CA GLY A 485 -19.97 -16.27 23.81
C GLY A 485 -21.29 -17.07 23.68
N HIS A 486 -21.44 -18.01 22.74
CA HIS A 486 -22.69 -18.76 22.51
C HIS A 486 -22.65 -20.19 23.07
N ALA A 487 -21.58 -20.60 23.73
CA ALA A 487 -21.42 -21.96 24.26
C ALA A 487 -22.17 -22.21 25.58
N ASN A 488 -22.85 -21.24 26.19
CA ASN A 488 -23.48 -21.34 27.52
C ASN A 488 -24.99 -21.03 27.52
N VAL A 489 -25.73 -21.34 26.45
CA VAL A 489 -27.19 -21.32 26.49
C VAL A 489 -27.68 -22.67 25.95
N ARG A 490 -27.65 -23.67 26.80
CA ARG A 490 -28.48 -24.89 26.75
C ARG A 490 -29.02 -25.21 28.13
#